data_a68924be56364079a441ec77cdca640f
#
_entry.id   a68924be56364079a441ec77cdca640f
#
_cell.length_a   1.000
_cell.length_b   1.000
_cell.length_c   1.000
_cell.angle_alpha   90.00
_cell.angle_beta   90.00
_cell.angle_gamma   90.00
#
_symmetry.space_group_name_H-M   'P 1'
#
loop_
_entity.id
_entity.type
_entity.pdbx_description
1 polymer ?
#
loop_
_entity_poly.entity_id
_entity_poly.type
_entity_poly.pdbx_seq_one_letter_code
_entity_poly.pdbx_strand_id
1 'polypeptide(L)'
;MVSSGSADWTPGEVAVSGGQLAYHRTGGDGPPLVLSHGLTDNGLCWTRLAEALAPDFDIIMLDARGHGASSRVGPGDAVDPVRDLAEAVEALGLTRVLVMGHSVGARASAGFAATFPDRVRALVLEDPPLVPPMAPEARARRLQTFREQVARFRSMTEAELRAFGMRQSPSWDPAEFPAWVQSKRQVDAEALPLLNSAWQEDFRGVRSPTLLIHGESDRGSMVSPEQAREACELNPVIRSVRIPGAGHNVRRENFADVLLAVRSFLAEV
;
A
#
# COMPACT_ATOMS: atom_id res chain seq x y z
N MET A 1 33.32 -1.81 3.76
CA MET A 1 32.68 -2.69 2.77
C MET A 1 31.39 -3.16 3.42
N VAL A 2 30.27 -2.46 3.17
CA VAL A 2 28.94 -2.89 3.63
C VAL A 2 28.48 -3.89 2.58
N SER A 3 28.30 -5.14 2.97
CA SER A 3 27.71 -6.20 2.17
C SER A 3 26.34 -5.74 1.71
N SER A 4 26.15 -5.59 0.39
CA SER A 4 24.86 -5.46 -0.26
C SER A 4 24.21 -6.85 -0.35
N GLY A 5 23.93 -7.44 0.81
CA GLY A 5 23.05 -8.61 0.87
C GLY A 5 21.63 -8.11 0.60
N SER A 6 21.09 -8.44 -0.58
CA SER A 6 19.63 -8.44 -0.74
C SER A 6 19.07 -9.33 0.36
N ALA A 7 18.19 -8.79 1.19
CA ALA A 7 17.53 -9.61 2.19
C ALA A 7 16.76 -10.71 1.45
N ASP A 8 17.07 -11.97 1.78
CA ASP A 8 16.39 -13.12 1.19
C ASP A 8 15.00 -13.24 1.82
N TRP A 9 14.03 -12.54 1.22
CA TRP A 9 12.63 -12.68 1.59
C TRP A 9 12.13 -14.08 1.25
N THR A 10 11.45 -14.72 2.17
CA THR A 10 10.78 -16.01 1.90
C THR A 10 9.51 -15.76 1.09
N PRO A 11 9.44 -16.17 -0.17
CA PRO A 11 8.21 -16.08 -0.95
C PRO A 11 7.21 -17.14 -0.48
N GLY A 12 5.92 -16.80 -0.58
CA GLY A 12 4.83 -17.71 -0.29
C GLY A 12 3.54 -17.27 -0.97
N GLU A 13 2.53 -18.11 -0.87
CA GLU A 13 1.20 -17.86 -1.41
C GLU A 13 0.14 -18.29 -0.41
N VAL A 14 -0.99 -17.58 -0.38
CA VAL A 14 -2.17 -17.95 0.39
C VAL A 14 -3.41 -17.94 -0.49
N ALA A 15 -4.31 -18.90 -0.24
CA ALA A 15 -5.59 -18.97 -0.92
C ALA A 15 -6.55 -17.91 -0.34
N VAL A 16 -7.23 -17.20 -1.24
CA VAL A 16 -8.35 -16.31 -0.93
C VAL A 16 -9.53 -16.66 -1.85
N SER A 17 -10.74 -16.24 -1.52
CA SER A 17 -11.92 -16.59 -2.32
C SER A 17 -11.87 -16.13 -3.78
N GLY A 18 -11.08 -15.10 -4.09
CA GLY A 18 -10.83 -14.62 -5.45
C GLY A 18 -9.63 -15.23 -6.16
N GLY A 19 -8.94 -16.24 -5.57
CA GLY A 19 -7.75 -16.87 -6.13
C GLY A 19 -6.64 -17.05 -5.09
N GLN A 20 -5.41 -16.63 -5.42
CA GLN A 20 -4.25 -16.70 -4.53
C GLN A 20 -3.59 -15.32 -4.42
N LEU A 21 -3.10 -15.00 -3.24
CA LEU A 21 -2.22 -13.86 -3.04
C LEU A 21 -0.80 -14.36 -2.77
N ALA A 22 0.14 -13.85 -3.54
CA ALA A 22 1.56 -14.03 -3.28
C ALA A 22 2.04 -13.02 -2.23
N TYR A 23 3.07 -13.38 -1.50
CA TYR A 23 3.73 -12.51 -0.55
C TYR A 23 5.23 -12.79 -0.45
N HIS A 24 5.94 -11.82 0.12
CA HIS A 24 7.32 -11.97 0.58
C HIS A 24 7.36 -11.70 2.08
N ARG A 25 8.00 -12.58 2.86
CA ARG A 25 8.03 -12.50 4.32
C ARG A 25 9.46 -12.46 4.83
N THR A 26 9.71 -11.58 5.81
CA THR A 26 11.02 -11.51 6.48
C THR A 26 11.24 -12.65 7.46
N GLY A 27 10.16 -13.12 8.09
CA GLY A 27 10.23 -14.02 9.24
C GLY A 27 10.72 -13.31 10.51
N GLY A 28 11.05 -14.09 11.54
CA GLY A 28 11.46 -13.58 12.84
C GLY A 28 10.39 -13.68 13.91
N ASP A 29 10.75 -13.31 15.16
CA ASP A 29 9.87 -13.42 16.33
C ASP A 29 9.11 -12.13 16.65
N GLY A 30 9.30 -11.08 15.84
CA GLY A 30 8.62 -9.80 15.99
C GLY A 30 7.14 -9.87 15.66
N PRO A 31 6.33 -8.88 16.09
CA PRO A 31 4.91 -8.82 15.74
C PRO A 31 4.70 -8.71 14.23
N PRO A 32 3.68 -9.38 13.67
CA PRO A 32 3.43 -9.37 12.23
C PRO A 32 2.98 -7.98 11.74
N LEU A 33 3.66 -7.48 10.70
CA LEU A 33 3.36 -6.24 10.00
C LEU A 33 3.03 -6.54 8.52
N VAL A 34 1.77 -6.39 8.16
CA VAL A 34 1.29 -6.63 6.79
C VAL A 34 1.35 -5.33 5.99
N LEU A 35 1.98 -5.38 4.82
CA LEU A 35 2.17 -4.24 3.93
C LEU A 35 1.31 -4.38 2.67
N SER A 36 0.46 -3.37 2.41
CA SER A 36 -0.45 -3.31 1.26
C SER A 36 -0.06 -2.16 0.32
N HIS A 37 0.33 -2.49 -0.91
CA HIS A 37 0.92 -1.55 -1.87
C HIS A 37 -0.10 -0.70 -2.63
N GLY A 38 0.38 0.35 -3.32
CA GLY A 38 -0.41 1.23 -4.20
C GLY A 38 -0.76 0.59 -5.55
N LEU A 39 -1.64 1.24 -6.31
CA LEU A 39 -2.35 0.72 -7.49
C LEU A 39 -1.48 0.02 -8.55
N THR A 40 -0.28 0.49 -8.82
CA THR A 40 0.59 -0.11 -9.85
C THR A 40 1.87 -0.71 -9.29
N ASP A 41 1.96 -0.80 -7.97
CA ASP A 41 3.10 -1.39 -7.27
C ASP A 41 2.91 -2.91 -7.07
N ASN A 42 3.83 -3.56 -6.38
CA ASN A 42 3.74 -4.92 -5.86
C ASN A 42 4.38 -4.96 -4.46
N GLY A 43 4.37 -6.11 -3.82
CA GLY A 43 4.92 -6.28 -2.48
C GLY A 43 6.38 -5.85 -2.37
N LEU A 44 7.21 -6.16 -3.35
CA LEU A 44 8.64 -5.79 -3.35
C LEU A 44 8.91 -4.28 -3.43
N CYS A 45 7.90 -3.48 -3.77
CA CYS A 45 8.00 -2.02 -3.68
C CYS A 45 8.11 -1.49 -2.23
N TRP A 46 7.98 -2.36 -1.25
CA TRP A 46 8.20 -2.07 0.16
C TRP A 46 9.61 -2.44 0.67
N THR A 47 10.46 -3.07 -0.16
CA THR A 47 11.75 -3.66 0.25
C THR A 47 12.58 -2.74 1.14
N ARG A 48 12.78 -1.48 0.74
CA ARG A 48 13.59 -0.54 1.53
C ARG A 48 13.04 -0.29 2.93
N LEU A 49 11.72 -0.16 3.07
CA LEU A 49 11.09 0.02 4.38
C LEU A 49 11.09 -1.29 5.17
N ALA A 50 10.83 -2.42 4.50
CA ALA A 50 10.86 -3.74 5.11
C ALA A 50 12.25 -4.07 5.67
N GLU A 51 13.34 -3.82 4.94
CA GLU A 51 14.71 -3.97 5.43
C GLU A 51 14.98 -3.15 6.69
N ALA A 52 14.48 -1.91 6.72
CA ALA A 52 14.65 -1.06 7.89
C ALA A 52 13.86 -1.53 9.11
N LEU A 53 12.71 -2.18 8.92
CA LEU A 53 11.81 -2.61 10.01
C LEU A 53 11.98 -4.10 10.38
N ALA A 54 12.58 -4.93 9.53
CA ALA A 54 12.75 -6.38 9.74
C ALA A 54 13.47 -6.76 11.07
N PRO A 55 14.38 -5.95 11.64
CA PRO A 55 14.95 -6.28 12.95
C PRO A 55 13.93 -6.34 14.09
N ASP A 56 12.80 -5.64 13.95
CA ASP A 56 11.81 -5.48 15.03
C ASP A 56 10.47 -6.17 14.70
N PHE A 57 10.20 -6.51 13.42
CA PHE A 57 8.90 -7.00 12.95
C PHE A 57 9.05 -8.17 11.97
N ASP A 58 8.08 -9.08 12.03
CA ASP A 58 7.87 -10.08 10.97
C ASP A 58 7.01 -9.44 9.87
N ILE A 59 7.64 -9.05 8.76
CA ILE A 59 7.00 -8.26 7.72
C ILE A 59 6.48 -9.15 6.60
N ILE A 60 5.22 -8.92 6.20
CA ILE A 60 4.56 -9.60 5.10
C ILE A 60 4.20 -8.58 4.03
N MET A 61 4.93 -8.57 2.93
CA MET A 61 4.70 -7.73 1.77
C MET A 61 3.78 -8.46 0.79
N LEU A 62 2.48 -8.12 0.78
CA LEU A 62 1.49 -8.77 -0.08
C LEU A 62 1.51 -8.21 -1.51
N ASP A 63 1.32 -9.07 -2.49
CA ASP A 63 0.90 -8.69 -3.84
C ASP A 63 -0.63 -8.74 -3.89
N ALA A 64 -1.29 -7.62 -4.23
CA ALA A 64 -2.74 -7.62 -4.45
C ALA A 64 -3.12 -8.42 -5.70
N ARG A 65 -4.38 -8.90 -5.80
CA ARG A 65 -4.83 -9.58 -7.03
C ARG A 65 -4.61 -8.71 -8.26
N GLY A 66 -4.16 -9.33 -9.36
CA GLY A 66 -3.78 -8.65 -10.58
C GLY A 66 -2.43 -7.93 -10.53
N HIS A 67 -1.65 -8.14 -9.46
CA HIS A 67 -0.31 -7.56 -9.28
C HIS A 67 0.71 -8.64 -8.94
N GLY A 68 1.99 -8.34 -9.16
CA GLY A 68 3.09 -9.20 -8.78
C GLY A 68 2.92 -10.64 -9.25
N ALA A 69 3.07 -11.60 -8.32
CA ALA A 69 2.89 -13.03 -8.54
C ALA A 69 1.48 -13.53 -8.14
N SER A 70 0.60 -12.66 -7.64
CA SER A 70 -0.78 -13.03 -7.28
C SER A 70 -1.63 -13.39 -8.50
N SER A 71 -2.78 -14.06 -8.24
CA SER A 71 -3.75 -14.41 -9.27
C SER A 71 -4.09 -13.26 -10.18
N ARG A 72 -4.16 -13.55 -11.48
CA ARG A 72 -4.47 -12.57 -12.52
C ARG A 72 -5.93 -12.15 -12.46
N VAL A 73 -6.20 -10.94 -12.93
CA VAL A 73 -7.53 -10.34 -12.98
C VAL A 73 -7.88 -10.05 -14.43
N GLY A 74 -9.01 -10.61 -14.88
CA GLY A 74 -9.55 -10.46 -16.23
C GLY A 74 -10.77 -9.53 -16.30
N PRO A 75 -11.27 -9.29 -17.51
CA PRO A 75 -12.50 -8.52 -17.71
C PRO A 75 -13.69 -9.11 -16.95
N GLY A 76 -14.34 -8.30 -16.14
CA GLY A 76 -15.52 -8.71 -15.37
C GLY A 76 -15.22 -9.25 -13.98
N ASP A 77 -13.95 -9.50 -13.64
CA ASP A 77 -13.60 -9.92 -12.29
C ASP A 77 -13.74 -8.74 -11.30
N ALA A 78 -14.28 -9.04 -10.14
CA ALA A 78 -14.34 -8.08 -9.04
C ALA A 78 -13.11 -8.22 -8.14
N VAL A 79 -12.41 -7.13 -7.91
CA VAL A 79 -11.30 -7.05 -6.95
C VAL A 79 -11.79 -6.34 -5.70
N ASP A 80 -11.94 -7.09 -4.61
CA ASP A 80 -12.26 -6.57 -3.29
C ASP A 80 -11.00 -6.66 -2.39
N PRO A 81 -10.22 -5.59 -2.30
CA PRO A 81 -8.96 -5.62 -1.57
C PRO A 81 -9.15 -5.69 -0.04
N VAL A 82 -10.30 -5.29 0.48
CA VAL A 82 -10.63 -5.40 1.91
C VAL A 82 -10.82 -6.86 2.29
N ARG A 83 -11.61 -7.58 1.49
CA ARG A 83 -11.86 -9.01 1.68
C ARG A 83 -10.59 -9.82 1.45
N ASP A 84 -9.86 -9.53 0.38
CA ASP A 84 -8.60 -10.21 0.07
C ASP A 84 -7.59 -10.09 1.22
N LEU A 85 -7.47 -8.91 1.82
CA LEU A 85 -6.58 -8.67 2.95
C LEU A 85 -7.03 -9.45 4.21
N ALA A 86 -8.35 -9.48 4.49
CA ALA A 86 -8.89 -10.22 5.62
C ALA A 86 -8.65 -11.73 5.48
N GLU A 87 -8.91 -12.28 4.30
CA GLU A 87 -8.70 -13.70 4.00
C GLU A 87 -7.21 -14.07 4.01
N ALA A 88 -6.32 -13.19 3.53
CA ALA A 88 -4.88 -13.41 3.61
C ALA A 88 -4.36 -13.47 5.05
N VAL A 89 -4.79 -12.53 5.90
CA VAL A 89 -4.44 -12.53 7.34
C VAL A 89 -4.90 -13.82 8.02
N GLU A 90 -6.12 -14.29 7.70
CA GLU A 90 -6.67 -15.54 8.21
C GLU A 90 -5.89 -16.76 7.70
N ALA A 91 -5.64 -16.86 6.39
CA ALA A 91 -4.92 -17.97 5.78
C ALA A 91 -3.45 -18.08 6.25
N LEU A 92 -2.84 -16.95 6.63
CA LEU A 92 -1.52 -16.91 7.28
C LEU A 92 -1.55 -17.31 8.75
N GLY A 93 -2.72 -17.61 9.33
CA GLY A 93 -2.87 -17.94 10.74
C GLY A 93 -2.62 -16.77 11.69
N LEU A 94 -2.71 -15.54 11.19
CA LEU A 94 -2.46 -14.33 11.97
C LEU A 94 -3.77 -13.86 12.63
N THR A 95 -3.70 -13.54 13.91
CA THR A 95 -4.91 -13.20 14.70
C THR A 95 -5.11 -11.69 14.84
N ARG A 96 -4.05 -10.96 15.15
CA ARG A 96 -4.08 -9.50 15.34
C ARG A 96 -2.79 -8.87 14.83
N VAL A 97 -2.89 -8.19 13.70
CA VAL A 97 -1.73 -7.71 12.93
C VAL A 97 -1.55 -6.20 13.03
N LEU A 98 -0.32 -5.76 12.82
CA LEU A 98 -0.02 -4.39 12.40
C LEU A 98 -0.24 -4.32 10.89
N VAL A 99 -0.80 -3.22 10.40
CA VAL A 99 -1.05 -3.04 8.97
C VAL A 99 -0.52 -1.69 8.52
N MET A 100 0.21 -1.67 7.42
CA MET A 100 0.57 -0.42 6.74
C MET A 100 0.17 -0.51 5.27
N GLY A 101 -0.48 0.52 4.78
CA GLY A 101 -0.84 0.62 3.37
C GLY A 101 -0.42 1.93 2.74
N HIS A 102 -0.23 1.91 1.42
CA HIS A 102 0.01 3.10 0.60
C HIS A 102 -1.11 3.30 -0.41
N SER A 103 -1.59 4.53 -0.58
CA SER A 103 -2.57 4.87 -1.63
C SER A 103 -3.83 4.00 -1.54
N VAL A 104 -4.21 3.30 -2.62
CA VAL A 104 -5.36 2.36 -2.61
C VAL A 104 -5.18 1.23 -1.60
N GLY A 105 -3.94 0.79 -1.34
CA GLY A 105 -3.64 -0.17 -0.28
C GLY A 105 -3.91 0.40 1.12
N ALA A 106 -3.67 1.70 1.34
CA ALA A 106 -4.05 2.37 2.59
C ALA A 106 -5.57 2.44 2.76
N ARG A 107 -6.32 2.72 1.67
CA ARG A 107 -7.79 2.67 1.72
C ARG A 107 -8.32 1.27 2.02
N ALA A 108 -7.74 0.24 1.39
CA ALA A 108 -8.07 -1.16 1.68
C ALA A 108 -7.77 -1.52 3.13
N SER A 109 -6.62 -1.07 3.65
CA SER A 109 -6.23 -1.29 5.05
C SER A 109 -7.20 -0.61 6.04
N ALA A 110 -7.66 0.61 5.74
CA ALA A 110 -8.68 1.30 6.55
C ALA A 110 -10.02 0.55 6.53
N GLY A 111 -10.47 0.09 5.36
CA GLY A 111 -11.68 -0.73 5.22
C GLY A 111 -11.57 -2.07 5.97
N PHE A 112 -10.40 -2.72 5.91
CA PHE A 112 -10.12 -3.93 6.67
C PHE A 112 -10.21 -3.69 8.19
N ALA A 113 -9.57 -2.63 8.69
CA ALA A 113 -9.58 -2.29 10.12
C ALA A 113 -11.00 -1.88 10.61
N ALA A 114 -11.79 -1.24 9.75
CA ALA A 114 -13.19 -0.89 10.07
C ALA A 114 -14.11 -2.11 10.11
N THR A 115 -13.92 -3.05 9.17
CA THR A 115 -14.78 -4.24 9.03
C THR A 115 -14.41 -5.33 10.03
N PHE A 116 -13.12 -5.46 10.34
CA PHE A 116 -12.56 -6.51 11.22
C PHE A 116 -11.69 -5.89 12.34
N PRO A 117 -12.25 -5.04 13.22
CA PRO A 117 -11.48 -4.24 14.17
C PRO A 117 -10.66 -5.08 15.16
N ASP A 118 -11.13 -6.28 15.50
CA ASP A 118 -10.42 -7.16 16.43
C ASP A 118 -9.19 -7.83 15.81
N ARG A 119 -9.05 -7.79 14.47
CA ARG A 119 -7.91 -8.34 13.74
C ARG A 119 -6.76 -7.36 13.55
N VAL A 120 -6.97 -6.08 13.84
CA VAL A 120 -5.94 -5.04 13.65
C VAL A 120 -5.47 -4.50 14.99
N ARG A 121 -4.15 -4.57 15.23
CA ARG A 121 -3.49 -4.04 16.43
C ARG A 121 -3.25 -2.53 16.30
N ALA A 122 -2.69 -2.11 15.16
CA ALA A 122 -2.49 -0.72 14.79
C ALA A 122 -2.41 -0.57 13.27
N LEU A 123 -2.64 0.66 12.78
CA LEU A 123 -2.78 0.96 11.37
C LEU A 123 -1.91 2.16 10.98
N VAL A 124 -1.17 2.03 9.87
CA VAL A 124 -0.44 3.14 9.23
C VAL A 124 -0.98 3.34 7.83
N LEU A 125 -1.45 4.53 7.52
CA LEU A 125 -2.06 4.90 6.24
C LEU A 125 -1.18 5.94 5.54
N GLU A 126 -0.44 5.53 4.51
CA GLU A 126 0.38 6.42 3.70
C GLU A 126 -0.44 6.96 2.53
N ASP A 127 -0.79 8.22 2.59
CA ASP A 127 -1.43 9.05 1.56
C ASP A 127 -2.62 8.36 0.83
N PRO A 128 -3.65 7.90 1.58
CA PRO A 128 -4.83 7.26 0.99
C PRO A 128 -5.64 8.22 0.13
N PRO A 129 -6.30 7.74 -0.97
CA PRO A 129 -7.26 8.56 -1.70
C PRO A 129 -8.53 8.79 -0.87
N LEU A 130 -8.65 9.95 -0.23
CA LEU A 130 -9.83 10.35 0.54
C LEU A 130 -10.88 10.99 -0.38
N VAL A 131 -11.39 10.18 -1.29
CA VAL A 131 -12.39 10.57 -2.28
C VAL A 131 -13.70 9.82 -2.05
N PRO A 132 -14.86 10.40 -2.43
CA PRO A 132 -16.14 9.70 -2.34
C PRO A 132 -16.19 8.51 -3.32
N PRO A 133 -17.10 7.55 -3.12
CA PRO A 133 -17.34 6.48 -4.07
C PRO A 133 -17.61 7.05 -5.47
N MET A 134 -17.03 6.42 -6.49
CA MET A 134 -17.18 6.88 -7.86
C MET A 134 -18.53 6.43 -8.44
N ALA A 135 -19.22 7.34 -9.13
CA ALA A 135 -20.34 6.97 -9.98
C ALA A 135 -19.89 5.98 -11.09
N PRO A 136 -20.78 5.11 -11.58
CA PRO A 136 -20.42 4.08 -12.56
C PRO A 136 -19.69 4.61 -13.80
N GLU A 137 -20.11 5.76 -14.34
CA GLU A 137 -19.51 6.39 -15.51
C GLU A 137 -18.10 6.94 -15.20
N ALA A 138 -17.91 7.50 -14.02
CA ALA A 138 -16.59 7.98 -13.57
C ALA A 138 -15.63 6.80 -13.36
N ARG A 139 -16.14 5.71 -12.80
CA ARG A 139 -15.40 4.47 -12.65
C ARG A 139 -15.00 3.88 -14.00
N ALA A 140 -15.90 3.82 -14.98
CA ALA A 140 -15.59 3.32 -16.32
C ALA A 140 -14.49 4.16 -16.99
N ARG A 141 -14.56 5.49 -16.89
CA ARG A 141 -13.49 6.38 -17.37
C ARG A 141 -12.16 6.13 -16.63
N ARG A 142 -12.19 5.98 -15.32
CA ARG A 142 -11.00 5.68 -14.53
C ARG A 142 -10.36 4.34 -14.94
N LEU A 143 -11.16 3.32 -15.16
CA LEU A 143 -10.69 2.02 -15.64
C LEU A 143 -10.05 2.14 -17.03
N GLN A 144 -10.67 2.89 -17.94
CA GLN A 144 -10.10 3.12 -19.27
C GLN A 144 -8.73 3.82 -19.19
N THR A 145 -8.60 4.88 -18.39
CA THR A 145 -7.33 5.57 -18.15
C THR A 145 -6.29 4.61 -17.54
N PHE A 146 -6.71 3.74 -16.65
CA PHE A 146 -5.82 2.75 -16.04
C PHE A 146 -5.34 1.70 -17.05
N ARG A 147 -6.23 1.22 -17.92
CA ARG A 147 -5.86 0.32 -19.03
C ARG A 147 -4.81 0.94 -19.97
N GLU A 148 -5.00 2.21 -20.32
CA GLU A 148 -4.05 2.97 -21.16
C GLU A 148 -2.69 3.13 -20.45
N GLN A 149 -2.70 3.42 -19.16
CA GLN A 149 -1.48 3.50 -18.35
C GLN A 149 -0.72 2.17 -18.33
N VAL A 150 -1.41 1.06 -18.08
CA VAL A 150 -0.82 -0.29 -18.06
C VAL A 150 -0.28 -0.66 -19.46
N ALA A 151 -1.04 -0.39 -20.51
CA ALA A 151 -0.60 -0.64 -21.88
C ALA A 151 0.67 0.15 -22.22
N ARG A 152 0.75 1.42 -21.79
CA ARG A 152 1.95 2.26 -21.94
C ARG A 152 3.14 1.65 -21.20
N PHE A 153 2.98 1.19 -19.96
CA PHE A 153 4.07 0.55 -19.22
C PHE A 153 4.57 -0.73 -19.92
N ARG A 154 3.63 -1.55 -20.43
CA ARG A 154 3.94 -2.78 -21.13
C ARG A 154 4.64 -2.57 -22.48
N SER A 155 4.41 -1.42 -23.14
CA SER A 155 5.08 -1.10 -24.42
C SER A 155 6.52 -0.64 -24.26
N MET A 156 6.96 -0.29 -23.04
CA MET A 156 8.33 0.13 -22.75
C MET A 156 9.22 -1.07 -22.45
N THR A 157 10.48 -1.02 -22.87
CA THR A 157 11.54 -1.88 -22.35
C THR A 157 11.81 -1.55 -20.87
N GLU A 158 12.46 -2.44 -20.15
CA GLU A 158 12.82 -2.17 -18.74
C GLU A 158 13.73 -0.94 -18.59
N ALA A 159 14.66 -0.75 -19.52
CA ALA A 159 15.55 0.41 -19.53
C ALA A 159 14.78 1.73 -19.74
N GLU A 160 13.84 1.74 -20.69
CA GLU A 160 12.98 2.91 -20.95
C GLU A 160 12.07 3.21 -19.78
N LEU A 161 11.49 2.17 -19.18
CA LEU A 161 10.59 2.31 -18.02
C LEU A 161 11.38 2.82 -16.80
N ARG A 162 12.59 2.31 -16.56
CA ARG A 162 13.48 2.82 -15.53
C ARG A 162 13.84 4.27 -15.75
N ALA A 163 14.26 4.63 -16.96
CA ALA A 163 14.60 6.00 -17.31
C ALA A 163 13.38 6.94 -17.19
N PHE A 164 12.19 6.47 -17.55
CA PHE A 164 10.94 7.18 -17.35
C PHE A 164 10.69 7.43 -15.85
N GLY A 165 10.77 6.40 -15.01
CA GLY A 165 10.58 6.51 -13.56
C GLY A 165 11.56 7.49 -12.91
N MET A 166 12.85 7.40 -13.24
CA MET A 166 13.88 8.31 -12.72
C MET A 166 13.64 9.77 -13.11
N ARG A 167 13.12 10.03 -14.31
CA ARG A 167 12.75 11.41 -14.74
C ARG A 167 11.52 11.93 -14.01
N GLN A 168 10.52 11.07 -13.75
CA GLN A 168 9.30 11.47 -13.05
C GLN A 168 9.51 11.65 -11.54
N SER A 169 10.46 10.93 -10.97
CA SER A 169 10.71 10.86 -9.53
C SER A 169 12.21 11.00 -9.22
N PRO A 170 12.82 12.16 -9.51
CA PRO A 170 14.26 12.35 -9.39
C PRO A 170 14.76 12.34 -7.93
N SER A 171 13.87 12.51 -6.95
CA SER A 171 14.17 12.48 -5.52
C SER A 171 14.22 11.06 -4.93
N TRP A 172 13.73 10.06 -5.67
CA TRP A 172 13.73 8.69 -5.14
C TRP A 172 15.13 8.10 -5.13
N ASP A 173 15.39 7.27 -4.12
CA ASP A 173 16.60 6.46 -4.09
C ASP A 173 16.66 5.55 -5.32
N PRO A 174 17.79 5.46 -6.02
CA PRO A 174 17.97 4.56 -7.16
C PRO A 174 17.62 3.09 -6.88
N ALA A 175 17.73 2.63 -5.63
CA ALA A 175 17.39 1.28 -5.20
C ALA A 175 15.87 0.97 -5.26
N GLU A 176 15.00 1.98 -5.31
CA GLU A 176 13.55 1.81 -5.46
C GLU A 176 13.13 1.35 -6.88
N PHE A 177 13.91 1.70 -7.90
CA PHE A 177 13.51 1.51 -9.29
C PHE A 177 13.49 0.06 -9.78
N PRO A 178 14.32 -0.88 -9.35
CA PRO A 178 14.21 -2.27 -9.79
C PRO A 178 12.84 -2.88 -9.48
N ALA A 179 12.38 -2.82 -8.23
CA ALA A 179 11.07 -3.32 -7.83
C ALA A 179 9.93 -2.54 -8.50
N TRP A 180 10.08 -1.20 -8.62
CA TRP A 180 9.10 -0.36 -9.30
C TRP A 180 8.96 -0.73 -10.80
N VAL A 181 10.04 -0.95 -11.53
CA VAL A 181 10.00 -1.38 -12.93
C VAL A 181 9.32 -2.74 -13.05
N GLN A 182 9.69 -3.69 -12.21
CA GLN A 182 9.09 -5.02 -12.20
C GLN A 182 7.57 -4.94 -11.95
N SER A 183 7.13 -4.15 -10.97
CA SER A 183 5.71 -4.01 -10.65
C SER A 183 4.88 -3.51 -11.83
N LYS A 184 5.40 -2.53 -12.62
CA LYS A 184 4.69 -1.97 -13.78
C LYS A 184 4.47 -3.00 -14.90
N ARG A 185 5.30 -4.03 -14.97
CA ARG A 185 5.17 -5.13 -15.93
C ARG A 185 4.24 -6.24 -15.45
N GLN A 186 3.99 -6.31 -14.14
CA GLN A 186 3.23 -7.37 -13.48
C GLN A 186 1.78 -6.98 -13.14
N VAL A 187 1.39 -5.72 -13.39
CA VAL A 187 0.02 -5.26 -13.12
C VAL A 187 -0.93 -5.59 -14.27
N ASP A 188 -2.12 -6.07 -13.94
CA ASP A 188 -3.19 -6.30 -14.92
C ASP A 188 -4.00 -5.04 -15.17
N ALA A 189 -4.43 -4.87 -16.41
CA ALA A 189 -5.22 -3.71 -16.83
C ALA A 189 -6.62 -3.65 -16.19
N GLU A 190 -7.11 -4.76 -15.65
CA GLU A 190 -8.40 -4.87 -14.97
C GLU A 190 -8.29 -4.79 -13.43
N ALA A 191 -7.09 -4.68 -12.88
CA ALA A 191 -6.84 -4.71 -11.44
C ALA A 191 -7.18 -3.40 -10.70
N LEU A 192 -8.12 -2.61 -11.22
CA LEU A 192 -8.63 -1.42 -10.53
C LEU A 192 -9.57 -1.83 -9.40
N PRO A 193 -9.19 -1.65 -8.12
CA PRO A 193 -9.96 -2.16 -7.00
C PRO A 193 -11.30 -1.46 -6.83
N LEU A 194 -12.24 -2.17 -6.24
CA LEU A 194 -13.52 -1.63 -5.78
C LEU A 194 -13.32 -0.98 -4.41
N LEU A 195 -13.38 0.35 -4.36
CA LEU A 195 -13.45 1.13 -3.13
C LEU A 195 -14.87 1.70 -3.04
N ASN A 196 -15.79 0.89 -2.55
CA ASN A 196 -17.23 1.18 -2.61
C ASN A 196 -17.75 2.00 -1.41
N SER A 197 -17.00 2.00 -0.29
CA SER A 197 -17.34 2.77 0.90
C SER A 197 -16.91 4.23 0.78
N ALA A 198 -17.65 5.13 1.41
CA ALA A 198 -17.13 6.46 1.69
C ALA A 198 -15.95 6.35 2.66
N TRP A 199 -14.88 7.09 2.45
CA TRP A 199 -13.71 7.01 3.34
C TRP A 199 -14.04 7.39 4.78
N GLN A 200 -15.02 8.29 4.96
CA GLN A 200 -15.49 8.70 6.29
C GLN A 200 -16.15 7.55 7.07
N GLU A 201 -16.82 6.63 6.39
CA GLU A 201 -17.42 5.44 6.99
C GLU A 201 -16.33 4.50 7.51
N ASP A 202 -15.33 4.20 6.67
CA ASP A 202 -14.20 3.37 7.06
C ASP A 202 -13.47 3.99 8.25
N PHE A 203 -13.15 5.28 8.19
CA PHE A 203 -12.39 5.96 9.25
C PHE A 203 -13.17 6.02 10.58
N ARG A 204 -14.50 6.19 10.57
CA ARG A 204 -15.32 6.07 11.79
C ARG A 204 -15.35 4.67 12.38
N GLY A 205 -15.26 3.63 11.51
CA GLY A 205 -15.29 2.23 11.91
C GLY A 205 -13.99 1.72 12.51
N VAL A 206 -12.85 2.38 12.27
CA VAL A 206 -11.54 1.99 12.80
C VAL A 206 -11.53 2.13 14.34
N ARG A 207 -11.05 1.08 15.03
CA ARG A 207 -10.93 1.08 16.50
C ARG A 207 -9.47 1.05 16.97
N SER A 208 -8.55 0.68 16.09
CA SER A 208 -7.12 0.57 16.39
C SER A 208 -6.43 1.93 16.35
N PRO A 209 -5.39 2.19 17.16
CA PRO A 209 -4.52 3.33 16.98
C PRO A 209 -4.09 3.45 15.52
N THR A 210 -4.21 4.65 14.94
CA THR A 210 -3.97 4.88 13.52
C THR A 210 -3.09 6.09 13.28
N LEU A 211 -2.06 5.93 12.45
CA LEU A 211 -1.22 7.01 11.95
C LEU A 211 -1.54 7.26 10.48
N LEU A 212 -2.05 8.45 10.17
CA LEU A 212 -2.24 8.96 8.82
C LEU A 212 -1.01 9.78 8.41
N ILE A 213 -0.22 9.26 7.48
CA ILE A 213 0.95 9.93 6.91
C ILE A 213 0.55 10.55 5.57
N HIS A 214 0.86 11.83 5.37
CA HIS A 214 0.62 12.50 4.09
C HIS A 214 1.74 13.48 3.74
N GLY A 215 1.87 13.79 2.46
CA GLY A 215 2.81 14.77 1.94
C GLY A 215 2.23 16.19 1.87
N GLU A 216 2.74 16.96 0.93
CA GLU A 216 2.33 18.32 0.61
C GLU A 216 1.44 18.33 -0.65
N SER A 217 0.30 19.00 -0.60
CA SER A 217 -0.68 18.98 -1.70
C SER A 217 -0.14 19.60 -2.99
N ASP A 218 0.72 20.62 -2.88
CA ASP A 218 1.40 21.26 -4.01
C ASP A 218 2.47 20.36 -4.66
N ARG A 219 2.85 19.27 -3.96
CA ARG A 219 3.72 18.20 -4.48
C ARG A 219 2.95 16.96 -4.93
N GLY A 220 1.62 17.01 -4.89
CA GLY A 220 0.75 15.95 -5.39
C GLY A 220 0.31 14.93 -4.34
N SER A 221 0.45 15.21 -3.04
CA SER A 221 -0.21 14.42 -2.00
C SER A 221 -1.72 14.37 -2.24
N MET A 222 -2.33 13.20 -2.08
CA MET A 222 -3.77 13.00 -2.25
C MET A 222 -4.57 13.45 -1.02
N VAL A 223 -3.92 13.50 0.14
CA VAL A 223 -4.54 13.98 1.38
C VAL A 223 -4.22 15.44 1.57
N SER A 224 -5.25 16.29 1.56
CA SER A 224 -5.08 17.72 1.90
C SER A 224 -5.00 17.93 3.42
N PRO A 225 -4.47 19.09 3.88
CA PRO A 225 -4.46 19.43 5.30
C PRO A 225 -5.86 19.43 5.92
N GLU A 226 -6.88 19.84 5.17
CA GLU A 226 -8.28 19.85 5.60
C GLU A 226 -8.79 18.42 5.78
N GLN A 227 -8.51 17.53 4.84
CA GLN A 227 -8.89 16.12 4.94
C GLN A 227 -8.17 15.41 6.08
N ALA A 228 -6.88 15.70 6.31
CA ALA A 228 -6.14 15.16 7.45
C ALA A 228 -6.75 15.59 8.77
N ARG A 229 -7.15 16.87 8.91
CA ARG A 229 -7.86 17.39 10.08
C ARG A 229 -9.23 16.72 10.23
N GLU A 230 -10.04 16.66 9.15
CA GLU A 230 -11.33 15.96 9.16
C GLU A 230 -11.20 14.52 9.63
N ALA A 231 -10.19 13.78 9.16
CA ALA A 231 -9.94 12.40 9.58
C ALA A 231 -9.72 12.28 11.10
N CYS A 232 -8.92 13.18 11.68
CA CYS A 232 -8.67 13.22 13.13
C CYS A 232 -9.91 13.63 13.94
N GLU A 233 -10.73 14.55 13.42
CA GLU A 233 -11.98 14.98 14.03
C GLU A 233 -13.05 13.88 14.00
N LEU A 234 -13.09 13.09 12.90
CA LEU A 234 -14.01 11.97 12.75
C LEU A 234 -13.77 10.84 13.74
N ASN A 235 -12.50 10.62 14.11
CA ASN A 235 -12.12 9.51 14.98
C ASN A 235 -10.85 9.82 15.80
N PRO A 236 -10.93 9.94 17.13
CA PRO A 236 -9.81 10.32 17.98
C PRO A 236 -8.68 9.29 18.06
N VAL A 237 -8.87 8.06 17.56
CA VAL A 237 -7.79 7.06 17.47
C VAL A 237 -6.84 7.35 16.30
N ILE A 238 -7.20 8.30 15.41
CA ILE A 238 -6.42 8.68 14.23
C ILE A 238 -5.57 9.91 14.58
N ARG A 239 -4.26 9.79 14.35
CA ARG A 239 -3.32 10.91 14.39
C ARG A 239 -2.78 11.12 12.97
N SER A 240 -2.57 12.36 12.57
CA SER A 240 -1.95 12.67 11.27
C SER A 240 -0.57 13.28 11.42
N VAL A 241 0.31 12.99 10.49
CA VAL A 241 1.62 13.62 10.34
C VAL A 241 1.84 14.00 8.87
N ARG A 242 2.18 15.27 8.66
CA ARG A 242 2.61 15.76 7.35
C ARG A 242 4.13 15.62 7.24
N ILE A 243 4.58 15.00 6.17
CA ILE A 243 6.01 14.84 5.85
C ILE A 243 6.42 15.95 4.88
N PRO A 244 7.33 16.84 5.28
CA PRO A 244 7.76 17.95 4.43
C PRO A 244 8.55 17.44 3.22
N GLY A 245 8.43 18.16 2.09
CA GLY A 245 9.13 17.85 0.85
C GLY A 245 8.64 16.61 0.11
N ALA A 246 7.59 15.93 0.60
CA ALA A 246 7.02 14.76 -0.01
C ALA A 246 5.65 15.04 -0.67
N GLY A 247 5.34 14.34 -1.75
CA GLY A 247 4.04 14.30 -2.41
C GLY A 247 3.33 12.97 -2.12
N HIS A 248 2.84 12.30 -3.18
CA HIS A 248 2.05 11.06 -3.04
C HIS A 248 2.86 9.83 -2.62
N ASN A 249 4.11 9.72 -3.04
CA ASN A 249 4.97 8.58 -2.68
C ASN A 249 5.83 8.93 -1.46
N VAL A 250 5.16 9.19 -0.33
CA VAL A 250 5.75 9.85 0.83
C VAL A 250 7.04 9.18 1.30
N ARG A 251 7.02 7.85 1.49
CA ARG A 251 8.19 7.08 1.94
C ARG A 251 9.35 7.05 0.95
N ARG A 252 9.08 7.19 -0.35
CA ARG A 252 10.11 7.23 -1.39
C ARG A 252 10.73 8.62 -1.53
N GLU A 253 9.95 9.65 -1.24
CA GLU A 253 10.34 11.05 -1.40
C GLU A 253 11.04 11.59 -0.14
N ASN A 254 10.64 11.15 1.05
CA ASN A 254 11.30 11.47 2.32
C ASN A 254 11.32 10.25 3.25
N PHE A 255 12.22 9.32 2.97
CA PHE A 255 12.32 8.05 3.69
C PHE A 255 12.64 8.21 5.17
N ALA A 256 13.55 9.13 5.53
CA ALA A 256 14.04 9.28 6.90
C ALA A 256 12.90 9.70 7.85
N ASP A 257 12.12 10.72 7.45
CA ASP A 257 11.03 11.22 8.29
C ASP A 257 9.86 10.24 8.37
N VAL A 258 9.56 9.52 7.27
CA VAL A 258 8.55 8.45 7.30
C VAL A 258 8.98 7.31 8.21
N LEU A 259 10.22 6.83 8.10
CA LEU A 259 10.73 5.75 8.95
C LEU A 259 10.69 6.15 10.44
N LEU A 260 11.08 7.39 10.75
CA LEU A 260 11.02 7.91 12.11
C LEU A 260 9.58 7.94 12.63
N ALA A 261 8.63 8.47 11.84
CA ALA A 261 7.22 8.55 12.22
C ALA A 261 6.61 7.15 12.45
N VAL A 262 6.89 6.20 11.54
CA VAL A 262 6.42 4.82 11.63
C VAL A 262 6.98 4.12 12.86
N ARG A 263 8.30 4.17 13.09
CA ARG A 263 8.94 3.56 14.26
C ARG A 263 8.44 4.15 15.57
N SER A 264 8.34 5.47 15.66
CA SER A 264 7.84 6.14 16.86
C SER A 264 6.40 5.71 17.17
N PHE A 265 5.55 5.65 16.15
CA PHE A 265 4.17 5.20 16.32
C PHE A 265 4.07 3.73 16.73
N LEU A 266 4.79 2.83 16.04
CA LEU A 266 4.74 1.39 16.32
C LEU A 266 5.35 1.01 17.66
N ALA A 267 6.23 1.82 18.24
CA ALA A 267 6.77 1.62 19.58
C ALA A 267 5.78 1.96 20.71
N GLU A 268 4.69 2.68 20.40
CA GLU A 268 3.66 3.07 21.37
C GLU A 268 2.48 2.08 21.47
N VAL A 269 2.39 1.09 20.54
CA VAL A 269 1.19 0.24 20.36
C VAL A 269 1.41 -1.25 20.54
#